data_b008b38c5adbe97e9b8f0ecec21ed9b9
#
_entry.id   b008b38c5adbe97e9b8f0ecec21ed9b9
#
_cell.length_a   1.000
_cell.length_b   1.000
_cell.length_c   1.000
_cell.angle_alpha   90.00
_cell.angle_beta   90.00
_cell.angle_gamma   90.00
#
_symmetry.space_group_name_H-M   'P 1'
#
loop_
_entity.id
_entity.type
_entity.pdbx_description
1 polymer ?
#
loop_
_entity_poly.entity_id
_entity_poly.type
_entity_poly.pdbx_seq_one_letter_code
_entity_poly.pdbx_strand_id
1 'polypeptide(L)'
;MSITRREFIAGVVAAPALLRLTRKAPRPIVGGFVEDGMARGHSLRDGGAAPRGTIERRKVDVAIVGGGVGGLSAAWELNRRGFHNFVVLELLERAGGNARSGENDVSAYPWAAHYVPVPGPRATFVRELFEELGVLRDGVWEERSLCFSPQERLYMYGEWHAGLEPEFAMTAVDRADFRRFADIVAAQRATGEFTIPSALGVRRDSPLDRLSMDAWLTAHRFTSPRLRWYVDYACRDDFGASSRQSSAWAGIHYFASREPNEQGPLTWPAGNGWIVERLLAKLGSYVRTGAPVLRIHREGARWRLTTPAVDYDADVVIWAAPAFVAPYVVEDLRDRRNRPDYTYSPWLTANLTLERWPAERGFPAAWDNVIYDSPGLGYVVATHQSLRTVEERTVWTYYHAFAELTPEQARRELAIRDWAHWRDHILDDLARAHPDIRDCVSRIDVLRLGHAMIRPTVGFLSAPDRVHSSPLPRFFHAHSDVSGLSLFEEAQYHGVMAAREALLV
;
A
#
# COMPACT_ATOMS: atom_id res chain seq x y z
N MET A 1 57.95 21.05 -29.73
CA MET A 1 58.00 21.59 -28.37
C MET A 1 58.15 20.40 -27.41
N SER A 2 59.31 20.23 -26.77
CA SER A 2 59.52 19.14 -25.83
C SER A 2 59.07 19.61 -24.43
N ILE A 3 58.10 18.95 -23.88
CA ILE A 3 57.64 19.21 -22.50
C ILE A 3 58.73 18.72 -21.54
N THR A 4 59.17 19.56 -20.63
CA THR A 4 60.18 19.21 -19.65
C THR A 4 59.60 18.34 -18.52
N ARG A 5 60.44 17.51 -17.88
CA ARG A 5 60.02 16.61 -16.77
C ARG A 5 59.37 17.37 -15.60
N ARG A 6 59.72 18.64 -15.39
CA ARG A 6 59.13 19.53 -14.38
C ARG A 6 57.70 19.98 -14.76
N GLU A 7 57.46 20.28 -16.03
CA GLU A 7 56.13 20.66 -16.54
C GLU A 7 55.16 19.48 -16.55
N PHE A 8 55.68 18.25 -16.80
CA PHE A 8 54.88 17.02 -16.71
C PHE A 8 54.48 16.72 -15.24
N ILE A 9 55.43 16.86 -14.29
CA ILE A 9 55.15 16.66 -12.86
C ILE A 9 54.20 17.73 -12.31
N ALA A 10 54.34 18.99 -12.72
CA ALA A 10 53.38 20.05 -12.37
C ALA A 10 51.98 19.81 -12.93
N GLY A 11 51.87 19.28 -14.16
CA GLY A 11 50.61 18.90 -14.76
C GLY A 11 49.90 17.72 -14.06
N VAL A 12 50.66 16.71 -13.62
CA VAL A 12 50.14 15.54 -12.90
C VAL A 12 49.67 15.88 -11.47
N VAL A 13 50.33 16.83 -10.80
CA VAL A 13 49.92 17.27 -9.45
C VAL A 13 48.74 18.26 -9.50
N ALA A 14 48.63 19.04 -10.58
CA ALA A 14 47.50 19.98 -10.74
C ALA A 14 46.20 19.30 -11.21
N ALA A 15 46.26 18.16 -11.90
CA ALA A 15 45.10 17.45 -12.41
C ALA A 15 44.08 17.01 -11.33
N PRO A 16 44.50 16.48 -10.15
CA PRO A 16 43.58 16.16 -9.07
C PRO A 16 42.96 17.40 -8.40
N ALA A 17 43.67 18.51 -8.36
CA ALA A 17 43.19 19.78 -7.80
C ALA A 17 42.19 20.46 -8.73
N LEU A 18 42.41 20.44 -10.04
CA LEU A 18 41.49 20.94 -11.08
C LEU A 18 40.23 20.08 -11.15
N LEU A 19 40.32 18.75 -11.02
CA LEU A 19 39.16 17.85 -10.92
C LEU A 19 38.30 18.10 -9.65
N ARG A 20 38.93 18.56 -8.55
CA ARG A 20 38.18 18.97 -7.36
C ARG A 20 37.48 20.34 -7.51
N LEU A 21 38.07 21.25 -8.30
CA LEU A 21 37.51 22.58 -8.52
C LEU A 21 36.29 22.62 -9.50
N THR A 22 36.04 21.52 -10.24
CA THR A 22 34.89 21.41 -11.16
C THR A 22 33.73 20.63 -10.57
N ARG A 23 33.77 20.15 -9.33
CA ARG A 23 32.59 19.62 -8.70
C ARG A 23 31.62 20.78 -8.49
N LYS A 24 30.63 20.89 -9.38
CA LYS A 24 29.44 21.71 -9.16
C LYS A 24 28.95 21.41 -7.73
N ALA A 25 28.69 22.45 -6.95
CA ALA A 25 28.06 22.28 -5.64
C ALA A 25 26.82 21.39 -5.83
N PRO A 26 26.61 20.38 -4.97
CA PRO A 26 25.45 19.51 -5.09
C PRO A 26 24.19 20.39 -5.15
N ARG A 27 23.32 20.12 -6.12
CA ARG A 27 22.05 20.84 -6.23
C ARG A 27 21.27 20.58 -4.94
N PRO A 28 20.62 21.62 -4.36
CA PRO A 28 19.79 21.40 -3.20
C PRO A 28 18.63 20.47 -3.58
N ILE A 29 18.43 19.41 -2.81
CA ILE A 29 17.26 18.53 -2.94
C ILE A 29 16.07 19.29 -2.40
N VAL A 30 15.05 19.49 -3.23
CA VAL A 30 13.79 20.17 -2.87
C VAL A 30 12.69 19.16 -2.58
N GLY A 31 11.54 19.60 -2.05
CA GLY A 31 10.37 18.78 -1.79
C GLY A 31 9.64 19.19 -0.52
N GLY A 32 8.84 18.29 0.01
CA GLY A 32 8.03 18.56 1.19
C GLY A 32 7.11 17.41 1.56
N PHE A 33 6.26 17.65 2.56
CA PHE A 33 5.16 16.75 2.86
C PHE A 33 4.01 16.99 1.88
N VAL A 34 3.40 15.90 1.43
CA VAL A 34 2.17 15.96 0.65
C VAL A 34 0.94 15.84 1.56
N GLU A 35 -0.25 16.16 1.03
CA GLU A 35 -1.52 16.03 1.75
C GLU A 35 -1.74 14.58 2.20
N ASP A 36 -1.57 14.33 3.48
CA ASP A 36 -1.69 13.02 4.12
C ASP A 36 -3.06 12.79 4.79
N GLY A 37 -3.90 13.81 4.83
CA GLY A 37 -5.22 13.75 5.47
C GLY A 37 -5.18 13.77 7.00
N MET A 38 -4.00 13.86 7.63
CA MET A 38 -3.85 13.78 9.09
C MET A 38 -4.66 14.86 9.81
N ALA A 39 -4.55 16.11 9.39
CA ALA A 39 -5.28 17.22 10.02
C ALA A 39 -6.80 17.06 9.90
N ARG A 40 -7.30 16.64 8.73
CA ARG A 40 -8.73 16.40 8.49
C ARG A 40 -9.24 15.21 9.29
N GLY A 41 -8.50 14.09 9.32
CA GLY A 41 -8.85 12.91 10.11
C GLY A 41 -8.85 13.21 11.62
N HIS A 42 -7.87 13.95 12.13
CA HIS A 42 -7.84 14.36 13.54
C HIS A 42 -9.00 15.29 13.87
N SER A 43 -9.41 16.19 12.97
CA SER A 43 -10.59 17.05 13.23
C SER A 43 -11.88 16.23 13.39
N LEU A 44 -12.04 15.11 12.68
CA LEU A 44 -13.17 14.19 12.89
C LEU A 44 -13.13 13.54 14.29
N ARG A 45 -11.96 13.08 14.71
CA ARG A 45 -11.75 12.51 16.05
C ARG A 45 -12.07 13.53 17.15
N ASP A 46 -11.64 14.78 16.97
CA ASP A 46 -11.75 15.85 17.95
C ASP A 46 -13.12 16.56 17.92
N GLY A 47 -14.06 16.04 17.14
CA GLY A 47 -15.45 16.50 17.12
C GLY A 47 -15.74 17.61 16.13
N GLY A 48 -14.96 17.77 15.07
CA GLY A 48 -15.07 18.71 13.95
C GLY A 48 -16.10 19.84 14.07
N ALA A 49 -15.83 21.02 13.58
CA ALA A 49 -16.75 22.15 13.72
C ALA A 49 -18.12 21.82 13.08
N ALA A 50 -19.16 21.82 13.89
CA ALA A 50 -20.51 21.67 13.38
C ALA A 50 -20.82 22.79 12.38
N PRO A 51 -21.51 22.48 11.26
CA PRO A 51 -21.90 23.50 10.29
C PRO A 51 -22.69 24.63 10.94
N ARG A 52 -22.43 25.85 10.55
CA ARG A 52 -23.17 27.01 11.00
C ARG A 52 -24.07 27.49 9.86
N GLY A 53 -25.39 27.63 10.13
CA GLY A 53 -26.36 28.16 9.19
C GLY A 53 -27.33 27.12 8.62
N THR A 54 -28.15 27.54 7.64
CA THR A 54 -29.09 26.64 6.94
C THR A 54 -28.29 25.80 5.97
N ILE A 55 -28.37 24.47 6.15
CA ILE A 55 -27.68 23.48 5.32
C ILE A 55 -28.68 22.89 4.33
N GLU A 56 -28.25 22.76 3.08
CA GLU A 56 -29.01 22.03 2.08
C GLU A 56 -29.18 20.56 2.50
N ARG A 57 -30.37 20.01 2.30
CA ARG A 57 -30.67 18.60 2.56
C ARG A 57 -30.95 17.87 1.27
N ARG A 58 -30.30 16.71 1.10
CA ARG A 58 -30.49 15.82 -0.06
C ARG A 58 -30.90 14.44 0.40
N LYS A 59 -31.86 13.86 -0.30
CA LYS A 59 -32.26 12.47 -0.10
C LYS A 59 -31.55 11.58 -1.11
N VAL A 60 -30.97 10.50 -0.62
CA VAL A 60 -30.37 9.43 -1.43
C VAL A 60 -30.82 8.08 -0.86
N ASP A 61 -30.79 7.04 -1.66
CA ASP A 61 -31.09 5.70 -1.14
C ASP A 61 -29.83 5.13 -0.47
N VAL A 62 -28.64 5.33 -1.08
CA VAL A 62 -27.36 4.85 -0.53
C VAL A 62 -26.35 5.99 -0.39
N ALA A 63 -25.78 6.16 0.80
CA ALA A 63 -24.61 7.00 1.03
C ALA A 63 -23.36 6.16 1.29
N ILE A 64 -22.33 6.32 0.47
CA ILE A 64 -21.05 5.65 0.60
C ILE A 64 -20.06 6.63 1.23
N VAL A 65 -19.44 6.28 2.36
CA VAL A 65 -18.51 7.12 3.11
C VAL A 65 -17.10 6.60 2.92
N GLY A 66 -16.29 7.32 2.15
CA GLY A 66 -14.93 6.99 1.75
C GLY A 66 -14.84 6.65 0.25
N GLY A 67 -13.96 7.38 -0.45
CA GLY A 67 -13.70 7.23 -1.88
C GLY A 67 -12.43 6.42 -2.19
N GLY A 68 -12.03 5.50 -1.29
CA GLY A 68 -10.99 4.51 -1.55
C GLY A 68 -11.48 3.35 -2.41
N VAL A 69 -10.64 2.32 -2.60
CA VAL A 69 -10.95 1.15 -3.44
C VAL A 69 -12.28 0.51 -3.04
N GLY A 70 -12.54 0.30 -1.75
CA GLY A 70 -13.80 -0.30 -1.28
C GLY A 70 -15.03 0.53 -1.66
N GLY A 71 -15.00 1.85 -1.42
CA GLY A 71 -16.12 2.74 -1.76
C GLY A 71 -16.34 2.90 -3.25
N LEU A 72 -15.27 3.03 -4.04
CA LEU A 72 -15.38 3.08 -5.50
C LEU A 72 -15.86 1.75 -6.09
N SER A 73 -15.49 0.62 -5.49
CA SER A 73 -15.98 -0.70 -5.90
C SER A 73 -17.45 -0.90 -5.55
N ALA A 74 -17.90 -0.38 -4.40
CA ALA A 74 -19.32 -0.38 -4.06
C ALA A 74 -20.12 0.47 -5.06
N ALA A 75 -19.65 1.68 -5.37
CA ALA A 75 -20.27 2.55 -6.36
C ALA A 75 -20.28 1.92 -7.77
N TRP A 76 -19.18 1.24 -8.17
CA TRP A 76 -19.11 0.50 -9.41
C TRP A 76 -20.15 -0.61 -9.49
N GLU A 77 -20.33 -1.40 -8.44
CA GLU A 77 -21.30 -2.48 -8.39
C GLU A 77 -22.74 -1.95 -8.42
N LEU A 78 -23.04 -0.86 -7.69
CA LEU A 78 -24.35 -0.20 -7.77
C LEU A 78 -24.64 0.29 -9.20
N ASN A 79 -23.71 1.03 -9.78
CA ASN A 79 -23.86 1.62 -11.10
C ASN A 79 -24.05 0.56 -12.20
N ARG A 80 -23.25 -0.52 -12.21
CA ARG A 80 -23.36 -1.59 -13.21
C ARG A 80 -24.67 -2.40 -13.10
N ARG A 81 -25.32 -2.34 -11.92
CA ARG A 81 -26.67 -2.92 -11.70
C ARG A 81 -27.81 -1.97 -12.01
N GLY A 82 -27.49 -0.79 -12.57
CA GLY A 82 -28.50 0.21 -12.94
C GLY A 82 -29.06 1.00 -11.76
N PHE A 83 -28.42 0.93 -10.59
CA PHE A 83 -28.80 1.71 -9.43
C PHE A 83 -28.02 3.03 -9.40
N HIS A 84 -28.73 4.18 -9.39
CA HIS A 84 -28.12 5.50 -9.62
C HIS A 84 -28.40 6.52 -8.51
N ASN A 85 -29.28 6.22 -7.54
CA ASN A 85 -29.60 7.14 -6.45
C ASN A 85 -28.64 6.94 -5.26
N PHE A 86 -27.36 7.19 -5.49
CA PHE A 86 -26.34 7.11 -4.45
C PHE A 86 -25.35 8.27 -4.53
N VAL A 87 -24.57 8.45 -3.46
CA VAL A 87 -23.48 9.42 -3.38
C VAL A 87 -22.26 8.77 -2.71
N VAL A 88 -21.04 9.11 -3.18
CA VAL A 88 -19.77 8.79 -2.52
C VAL A 88 -19.21 10.08 -1.91
N LEU A 89 -18.94 10.05 -0.61
CA LEU A 89 -18.43 11.18 0.17
C LEU A 89 -16.98 10.92 0.58
N GLU A 90 -16.05 11.69 0.02
CA GLU A 90 -14.61 11.56 0.27
C GLU A 90 -14.09 12.72 1.11
N LEU A 91 -13.32 12.40 2.15
CA LEU A 91 -12.69 13.35 3.09
C LEU A 91 -11.73 14.32 2.38
N LEU A 92 -10.90 13.77 1.48
CA LEU A 92 -9.83 14.50 0.81
C LEU A 92 -10.30 15.13 -0.52
N GLU A 93 -9.50 16.03 -1.06
CA GLU A 93 -9.76 16.66 -2.37
C GLU A 93 -9.60 15.68 -3.55
N ARG A 94 -8.98 14.52 -3.29
CA ARG A 94 -8.79 13.46 -4.28
C ARG A 94 -9.23 12.11 -3.71
N ALA A 95 -10.07 11.42 -4.44
CA ALA A 95 -10.45 10.05 -4.12
C ALA A 95 -9.32 9.06 -4.44
N GLY A 96 -9.43 7.82 -3.95
CA GLY A 96 -8.51 6.73 -4.19
C GLY A 96 -7.91 6.12 -2.91
N GLY A 97 -7.96 6.82 -1.77
CA GLY A 97 -7.37 6.31 -0.52
C GLY A 97 -5.87 6.00 -0.68
N ASN A 98 -5.44 4.79 -0.28
CA ASN A 98 -4.07 4.32 -0.46
C ASN A 98 -3.70 4.00 -1.92
N ALA A 99 -4.67 3.92 -2.84
CA ALA A 99 -4.45 3.73 -4.26
C ALA A 99 -4.34 5.06 -5.04
N ARG A 100 -4.13 6.20 -4.37
CA ARG A 100 -3.89 7.49 -5.02
C ARG A 100 -2.54 7.48 -5.75
N SER A 101 -2.47 8.26 -6.80
CA SER A 101 -1.25 8.52 -7.57
C SER A 101 -0.92 10.02 -7.61
N GLY A 102 0.28 10.31 -8.03
CA GLY A 102 0.74 11.64 -8.43
C GLY A 102 1.45 11.56 -9.77
N GLU A 103 1.85 12.72 -10.27
CA GLU A 103 2.61 12.83 -11.52
C GLU A 103 3.53 14.04 -11.47
N ASN A 104 4.59 14.00 -12.25
CA ASN A 104 5.45 15.13 -12.54
C ASN A 104 5.88 15.09 -14.02
N ASP A 105 6.81 15.94 -14.42
CA ASP A 105 7.33 16.01 -15.79
C ASP A 105 8.12 14.77 -16.23
N VAL A 106 8.44 13.84 -15.34
CA VAL A 106 9.17 12.58 -15.63
C VAL A 106 8.19 11.42 -15.82
N SER A 107 7.30 11.19 -14.85
CA SER A 107 6.37 10.05 -14.83
C SER A 107 5.20 10.29 -13.88
N ALA A 108 4.11 9.55 -14.10
CA ALA A 108 3.17 9.24 -13.02
C ALA A 108 3.84 8.29 -12.03
N TYR A 109 3.36 8.28 -10.78
CA TYR A 109 3.89 7.42 -9.70
C TYR A 109 2.82 7.13 -8.65
N PRO A 110 2.89 5.98 -7.94
CA PRO A 110 1.99 5.69 -6.82
C PRO A 110 2.35 6.51 -5.59
N TRP A 111 1.36 6.78 -4.73
CA TRP A 111 1.64 7.27 -3.37
C TRP A 111 1.79 6.14 -2.35
N ALA A 112 1.09 5.01 -2.54
CA ALA A 112 1.23 3.83 -1.69
C ALA A 112 0.99 2.55 -2.50
N ALA A 113 -0.26 2.09 -2.67
CA ALA A 113 -0.56 0.86 -3.39
C ALA A 113 -0.13 0.94 -4.86
N HIS A 114 0.75 0.03 -5.29
CA HIS A 114 1.43 0.14 -6.56
C HIS A 114 1.26 -1.06 -7.49
N TYR A 115 0.64 -2.16 -7.03
CA TYR A 115 0.36 -3.33 -7.84
C TYR A 115 -0.88 -4.09 -7.36
N VAL A 116 -1.34 -5.02 -8.19
CA VAL A 116 -2.30 -6.05 -7.82
C VAL A 116 -1.69 -7.39 -8.27
N PRO A 117 -1.54 -8.39 -7.39
CA PRO A 117 -1.17 -9.75 -7.81
C PRO A 117 -2.09 -10.22 -8.92
N VAL A 118 -1.63 -11.05 -9.84
CA VAL A 118 -2.52 -11.59 -10.88
C VAL A 118 -3.70 -12.29 -10.20
N PRO A 119 -4.94 -11.79 -10.38
CA PRO A 119 -6.08 -12.32 -9.65
C PRO A 119 -6.40 -13.76 -10.06
N GLY A 120 -6.29 -14.68 -9.08
CA GLY A 120 -6.63 -16.09 -9.28
C GLY A 120 -8.11 -16.30 -9.63
N PRO A 121 -8.51 -17.51 -10.02
CA PRO A 121 -9.88 -17.81 -10.46
C PRO A 121 -10.96 -17.49 -9.42
N ARG A 122 -10.62 -17.50 -8.14
CA ARG A 122 -11.54 -17.20 -7.05
C ARG A 122 -11.80 -15.69 -6.85
N ALA A 123 -10.91 -14.81 -7.32
CA ALA A 123 -11.07 -13.37 -7.26
C ALA A 123 -12.02 -12.85 -8.35
N THR A 124 -13.24 -13.41 -8.42
CA THR A 124 -14.20 -13.19 -9.52
C THR A 124 -14.52 -11.72 -9.74
N PHE A 125 -14.75 -10.94 -8.67
CA PHE A 125 -15.13 -9.53 -8.82
C PHE A 125 -13.98 -8.67 -9.34
N VAL A 126 -12.75 -8.97 -8.95
CA VAL A 126 -11.58 -8.28 -9.49
C VAL A 126 -11.39 -8.63 -10.96
N ARG A 127 -11.56 -9.89 -11.32
CA ARG A 127 -11.51 -10.33 -12.73
C ARG A 127 -12.59 -9.65 -13.56
N GLU A 128 -13.84 -9.62 -13.10
CA GLU A 128 -14.93 -8.88 -13.76
C GLU A 128 -14.59 -7.40 -13.97
N LEU A 129 -14.00 -6.74 -12.95
CA LEU A 129 -13.55 -5.36 -13.08
C LEU A 129 -12.47 -5.22 -14.15
N PHE A 130 -11.49 -6.12 -14.16
CA PHE A 130 -10.39 -6.06 -15.13
C PHE A 130 -10.82 -6.45 -16.54
N GLU A 131 -11.83 -7.30 -16.71
CA GLU A 131 -12.49 -7.52 -18.00
C GLU A 131 -13.14 -6.24 -18.51
N GLU A 132 -13.88 -5.54 -17.67
CA GLU A 132 -14.52 -4.27 -18.01
C GLU A 132 -13.52 -3.16 -18.34
N LEU A 133 -12.36 -3.15 -17.66
CA LEU A 133 -11.26 -2.21 -17.91
C LEU A 133 -10.37 -2.61 -19.10
N GLY A 134 -10.58 -3.79 -19.67
CA GLY A 134 -9.83 -4.30 -20.81
C GLY A 134 -8.43 -4.85 -20.46
N VAL A 135 -8.15 -5.06 -19.18
CA VAL A 135 -6.90 -5.66 -18.68
C VAL A 135 -6.93 -7.19 -18.79
N LEU A 136 -8.12 -7.78 -18.72
CA LEU A 136 -8.35 -9.22 -18.93
C LEU A 136 -9.28 -9.38 -20.15
N ARG A 137 -8.89 -10.19 -21.12
CA ARG A 137 -9.69 -10.48 -22.32
C ARG A 137 -9.61 -11.96 -22.66
N ASP A 138 -10.75 -12.62 -22.73
CA ASP A 138 -10.82 -14.07 -23.04
C ASP A 138 -9.89 -14.93 -22.16
N GLY A 139 -9.73 -14.56 -20.91
CA GLY A 139 -8.87 -15.24 -19.94
C GLY A 139 -7.37 -14.90 -20.05
N VAL A 140 -6.98 -14.00 -20.97
CA VAL A 140 -5.59 -13.55 -21.19
C VAL A 140 -5.40 -12.14 -20.63
N TRP A 141 -4.35 -11.97 -19.80
CA TRP A 141 -3.96 -10.67 -19.27
C TRP A 141 -3.27 -9.82 -20.33
N GLU A 142 -3.60 -8.52 -20.36
CA GLU A 142 -2.93 -7.57 -21.25
C GLU A 142 -1.45 -7.45 -20.85
N GLU A 143 -0.56 -7.76 -21.78
CA GLU A 143 0.90 -7.78 -21.56
C GLU A 143 1.45 -6.46 -21.02
N ARG A 144 0.91 -5.32 -21.46
CA ARG A 144 1.32 -3.99 -21.00
C ARG A 144 0.92 -3.69 -19.56
N SER A 145 -0.02 -4.42 -19.00
CA SER A 145 -0.46 -4.31 -17.62
C SER A 145 0.29 -5.27 -16.70
N LEU A 146 0.96 -6.30 -17.24
CA LEU A 146 1.87 -7.15 -16.49
C LEU A 146 3.21 -6.43 -16.26
N CYS A 147 3.78 -6.61 -15.09
CA CYS A 147 5.08 -6.03 -14.76
C CYS A 147 6.15 -6.53 -15.72
N PHE A 148 6.87 -5.61 -16.37
CA PHE A 148 7.95 -5.96 -17.29
C PHE A 148 9.13 -6.59 -16.55
N SER A 149 9.86 -7.44 -17.25
CA SER A 149 11.12 -8.01 -16.74
C SER A 149 12.26 -6.98 -16.88
N PRO A 150 13.20 -6.91 -15.90
CA PRO A 150 13.23 -7.67 -14.66
C PRO A 150 12.25 -7.11 -13.61
N GLN A 151 11.58 -8.01 -12.89
CA GLN A 151 10.53 -7.60 -11.94
C GLN A 151 11.11 -7.23 -10.58
N GLU A 152 12.05 -8.00 -10.07
CA GLU A 152 12.56 -7.88 -8.71
C GLU A 152 14.07 -8.09 -8.65
N ARG A 153 14.74 -7.40 -7.72
CA ARG A 153 16.15 -7.63 -7.38
C ARG A 153 16.45 -7.34 -5.92
N LEU A 154 17.48 -8.00 -5.41
CA LEU A 154 17.94 -7.87 -4.04
C LEU A 154 19.39 -7.39 -3.99
N TYR A 155 19.65 -6.31 -3.26
CA TYR A 155 21.01 -5.85 -2.96
C TYR A 155 21.57 -6.60 -1.75
N MET A 156 22.66 -7.32 -1.97
CA MET A 156 23.32 -8.10 -0.93
C MET A 156 24.83 -8.19 -1.23
N TYR A 157 25.67 -8.09 -0.20
CA TYR A 157 27.14 -8.21 -0.32
C TYR A 157 27.80 -7.24 -1.33
N GLY A 158 27.24 -6.04 -1.49
CA GLY A 158 27.84 -5.00 -2.31
C GLY A 158 27.42 -4.98 -3.78
N GLU A 159 26.49 -5.86 -4.18
CA GLU A 159 25.96 -5.91 -5.54
C GLU A 159 24.49 -6.37 -5.59
N TRP A 160 23.84 -6.11 -6.71
CA TRP A 160 22.47 -6.53 -6.98
C TRP A 160 22.40 -7.94 -7.54
N HIS A 161 21.41 -8.73 -7.08
CA HIS A 161 21.11 -10.08 -7.53
C HIS A 161 19.67 -10.16 -8.02
N ALA A 162 19.38 -11.07 -8.96
CA ALA A 162 18.02 -11.28 -9.48
C ALA A 162 17.09 -11.88 -8.42
N GLY A 163 15.82 -11.42 -8.38
CA GLY A 163 14.78 -11.90 -7.47
C GLY A 163 14.95 -11.41 -6.04
N LEU A 164 13.98 -11.73 -5.19
CA LEU A 164 14.00 -11.37 -3.76
C LEU A 164 14.49 -12.50 -2.86
N GLU A 165 14.49 -13.74 -3.32
CA GLU A 165 15.07 -14.84 -2.55
C GLU A 165 16.59 -14.70 -2.49
N PRO A 166 17.18 -14.67 -1.29
CA PRO A 166 18.63 -14.43 -1.14
C PRO A 166 19.45 -15.69 -1.51
N GLU A 167 19.34 -16.15 -2.76
CA GLU A 167 19.97 -17.37 -3.24
C GLU A 167 21.48 -17.31 -3.30
N PHE A 168 22.03 -16.12 -3.50
CA PHE A 168 23.48 -15.92 -3.58
C PHE A 168 24.20 -16.39 -2.31
N ALA A 169 25.20 -17.25 -2.48
CA ALA A 169 25.97 -17.86 -1.40
C ALA A 169 25.15 -18.57 -0.31
N MET A 170 23.99 -19.15 -0.66
CA MET A 170 23.22 -20.01 0.25
C MET A 170 24.03 -21.21 0.71
N THR A 171 23.97 -21.51 2.01
CA THR A 171 24.52 -22.72 2.59
C THR A 171 23.62 -23.93 2.29
N ALA A 172 24.09 -25.13 2.61
CA ALA A 172 23.26 -26.34 2.51
C ALA A 172 22.02 -26.27 3.45
N VAL A 173 22.19 -25.65 4.61
CA VAL A 173 21.10 -25.44 5.60
C VAL A 173 20.07 -24.48 5.03
N ASP A 174 20.50 -23.34 4.44
CA ASP A 174 19.59 -22.41 3.81
C ASP A 174 18.73 -23.11 2.74
N ARG A 175 19.36 -23.78 1.79
CA ARG A 175 18.65 -24.51 0.73
C ARG A 175 17.70 -25.58 1.26
N ALA A 176 18.06 -26.28 2.34
CA ALA A 176 17.20 -27.27 2.95
C ALA A 176 15.97 -26.62 3.60
N ASP A 177 16.16 -25.52 4.33
CA ASP A 177 15.08 -24.79 4.98
C ASP A 177 14.13 -24.15 3.97
N PHE A 178 14.63 -23.52 2.90
CA PHE A 178 13.79 -22.96 1.82
C PHE A 178 12.94 -24.04 1.15
N ARG A 179 13.51 -25.20 0.77
CA ARG A 179 12.75 -26.31 0.18
C ARG A 179 11.65 -26.80 1.13
N ARG A 180 12.00 -27.07 2.39
CA ARG A 180 11.03 -27.53 3.39
C ARG A 180 9.91 -26.51 3.64
N PHE A 181 10.25 -25.22 3.64
CA PHE A 181 9.25 -24.15 3.75
C PHE A 181 8.31 -24.15 2.54
N ALA A 182 8.85 -24.23 1.33
CA ALA A 182 8.08 -24.31 0.09
C ALA A 182 7.12 -25.52 0.09
N ASP A 183 7.58 -26.69 0.55
CA ASP A 183 6.75 -27.92 0.65
C ASP A 183 5.58 -27.70 1.63
N ILE A 184 5.82 -27.05 2.78
CA ILE A 184 4.76 -26.74 3.73
C ILE A 184 3.78 -25.73 3.16
N VAL A 185 4.27 -24.68 2.50
CA VAL A 185 3.41 -23.69 1.83
C VAL A 185 2.53 -24.33 0.76
N ALA A 186 3.09 -25.24 -0.05
CA ALA A 186 2.33 -25.99 -1.05
C ALA A 186 1.24 -26.85 -0.41
N ALA A 187 1.55 -27.54 0.69
CA ALA A 187 0.56 -28.30 1.45
C ALA A 187 -0.55 -27.42 2.04
N GLN A 188 -0.20 -26.26 2.56
CA GLN A 188 -1.18 -25.27 3.07
C GLN A 188 -2.07 -24.73 1.95
N ARG A 189 -1.50 -24.37 0.79
CA ARG A 189 -2.27 -23.98 -0.40
C ARG A 189 -3.31 -25.04 -0.80
N ALA A 190 -2.92 -26.30 -0.77
CA ALA A 190 -3.80 -27.42 -1.12
C ALA A 190 -5.01 -27.58 -0.19
N THR A 191 -4.98 -27.01 1.03
CA THR A 191 -6.13 -27.05 1.95
C THR A 191 -7.31 -26.22 1.45
N GLY A 192 -7.07 -25.22 0.59
CA GLY A 192 -8.07 -24.25 0.13
C GLY A 192 -8.43 -23.18 1.18
N GLU A 193 -7.75 -23.16 2.35
CA GLU A 193 -7.97 -22.15 3.40
C GLU A 193 -7.42 -20.79 2.99
N PHE A 194 -6.34 -20.76 2.25
CA PHE A 194 -5.61 -19.55 1.87
C PHE A 194 -6.05 -19.06 0.50
N THR A 195 -6.92 -18.06 0.49
CA THR A 195 -7.49 -17.50 -0.75
C THR A 195 -7.40 -15.98 -0.76
N ILE A 196 -7.42 -15.40 -1.95
CA ILE A 196 -7.70 -13.99 -2.18
C ILE A 196 -8.94 -13.90 -3.07
N PRO A 197 -10.07 -13.33 -2.60
CA PRO A 197 -10.32 -12.82 -1.23
C PRO A 197 -10.32 -13.89 -0.16
N SER A 198 -9.83 -13.54 1.03
CA SER A 198 -9.70 -14.46 2.17
C SER A 198 -11.05 -15.02 2.66
N ALA A 199 -12.12 -14.24 2.53
CA ALA A 199 -13.48 -14.61 2.92
C ALA A 199 -13.99 -15.92 2.25
N LEU A 200 -13.39 -16.34 1.14
CA LEU A 200 -13.79 -17.54 0.39
C LEU A 200 -13.16 -18.83 0.91
N GLY A 201 -12.17 -18.76 1.80
CA GLY A 201 -11.45 -19.93 2.31
C GLY A 201 -11.14 -19.91 3.80
N VAL A 202 -11.09 -18.74 4.42
CA VAL A 202 -10.60 -18.54 5.78
C VAL A 202 -11.37 -19.37 6.82
N ARG A 203 -10.60 -20.04 7.69
CA ARG A 203 -11.12 -20.69 8.90
C ARG A 203 -10.80 -19.82 10.11
N ARG A 204 -11.83 -19.33 10.79
CA ARG A 204 -11.68 -18.46 11.96
C ARG A 204 -11.05 -19.15 13.17
N ASP A 205 -11.11 -20.48 13.22
CA ASP A 205 -10.56 -21.33 14.27
C ASP A 205 -9.17 -21.88 13.93
N SER A 206 -8.53 -21.35 12.87
CA SER A 206 -7.23 -21.85 12.40
C SER A 206 -6.18 -21.83 13.53
N PRO A 207 -5.51 -22.96 13.80
CA PRO A 207 -4.50 -23.03 14.86
C PRO A 207 -3.27 -22.16 14.54
N LEU A 208 -3.05 -21.82 13.26
CA LEU A 208 -1.96 -20.94 12.85
C LEU A 208 -2.13 -19.51 13.39
N ASP A 209 -3.36 -19.08 13.66
CA ASP A 209 -3.62 -17.75 14.20
C ASP A 209 -3.25 -17.59 15.70
N ARG A 210 -2.88 -18.70 16.36
CA ARG A 210 -2.50 -18.70 17.79
C ARG A 210 -1.03 -18.40 18.04
N LEU A 211 -0.21 -18.35 17.00
CA LEU A 211 1.23 -18.13 17.05
C LEU A 211 1.61 -16.96 16.14
N SER A 212 2.69 -16.27 16.49
CA SER A 212 3.34 -15.39 15.52
C SER A 212 4.08 -16.20 14.45
N MET A 213 4.32 -15.61 13.29
CA MET A 213 5.07 -16.27 12.22
C MET A 213 6.48 -16.66 12.65
N ASP A 214 7.17 -15.81 13.43
CA ASP A 214 8.49 -16.12 13.98
C ASP A 214 8.45 -17.30 14.97
N ALA A 215 7.43 -17.35 15.85
CA ALA A 215 7.22 -18.47 16.78
C ALA A 215 6.92 -19.77 16.01
N TRP A 216 6.15 -19.69 14.94
CA TRP A 216 5.85 -20.83 14.07
C TRP A 216 7.11 -21.34 13.36
N LEU A 217 7.95 -20.46 12.80
CA LEU A 217 9.25 -20.84 12.22
C LEU A 217 10.15 -21.53 13.24
N THR A 218 10.16 -21.03 14.48
CA THR A 218 10.93 -21.61 15.57
C THR A 218 10.42 -22.99 15.96
N ALA A 219 9.11 -23.17 16.12
CA ALA A 219 8.48 -24.46 16.41
C ALA A 219 8.76 -25.51 15.34
N HIS A 220 8.86 -25.08 14.07
CA HIS A 220 9.21 -25.94 12.93
C HIS A 220 10.72 -26.06 12.72
N ARG A 221 11.55 -25.55 13.64
CA ARG A 221 13.02 -25.67 13.60
C ARG A 221 13.65 -25.13 12.32
N PHE A 222 13.14 -24.04 11.78
CA PHE A 222 13.78 -23.29 10.72
C PHE A 222 14.92 -22.46 11.31
N THR A 223 16.15 -22.73 10.89
CA THR A 223 17.37 -22.11 11.44
C THR A 223 18.08 -21.18 10.48
N SER A 224 17.72 -21.20 9.20
CA SER A 224 18.30 -20.32 8.18
C SER A 224 17.99 -18.84 8.48
N PRO A 225 19.02 -17.98 8.70
CA PRO A 225 18.79 -16.55 8.88
C PRO A 225 18.19 -15.90 7.63
N ARG A 226 18.51 -16.41 6.43
CA ARG A 226 18.01 -15.90 5.15
C ARG A 226 16.53 -16.17 4.95
N LEU A 227 16.07 -17.39 5.28
CA LEU A 227 14.65 -17.71 5.24
C LEU A 227 13.88 -16.86 6.24
N ARG A 228 14.41 -16.69 7.47
CA ARG A 228 13.77 -15.84 8.48
C ARG A 228 13.69 -14.38 8.03
N TRP A 229 14.74 -13.85 7.41
CA TRP A 229 14.72 -12.51 6.83
C TRP A 229 13.68 -12.40 5.71
N TYR A 230 13.64 -13.38 4.79
CA TYR A 230 12.70 -13.37 3.66
C TYR A 230 11.24 -13.40 4.13
N VAL A 231 10.94 -14.24 5.11
CA VAL A 231 9.59 -14.32 5.71
C VAL A 231 9.26 -13.05 6.51
N ASP A 232 10.24 -12.46 7.21
CA ASP A 232 10.04 -11.19 7.91
C ASP A 232 9.80 -10.03 6.93
N TYR A 233 10.57 -9.98 5.84
CA TYR A 233 10.35 -9.02 4.75
C TYR A 233 8.92 -9.14 4.20
N ALA A 234 8.46 -10.33 3.86
CA ALA A 234 7.11 -10.58 3.36
C ALA A 234 6.01 -10.11 4.35
N CYS A 235 6.21 -10.32 5.66
CA CYS A 235 5.28 -9.83 6.67
C CYS A 235 5.29 -8.29 6.78
N ARG A 236 6.45 -7.65 6.68
CA ARG A 236 6.57 -6.18 6.70
C ARG A 236 5.95 -5.55 5.47
N ASP A 237 6.12 -6.16 4.31
CA ASP A 237 5.62 -5.70 3.03
C ASP A 237 4.08 -5.77 2.97
N ASP A 238 3.49 -6.94 3.19
CA ASP A 238 2.04 -7.16 3.06
C ASP A 238 1.22 -6.62 4.25
N PHE A 239 1.82 -6.55 5.46
CA PHE A 239 1.07 -6.27 6.69
C PHE A 239 1.60 -5.08 7.49
N GLY A 240 2.73 -4.50 7.12
CA GLY A 240 3.40 -3.47 7.91
C GLY A 240 3.71 -3.92 9.34
N ALA A 241 3.98 -5.20 9.53
CA ALA A 241 4.27 -5.83 10.81
C ALA A 241 5.37 -6.88 10.64
N SER A 242 6.29 -6.99 11.59
CA SER A 242 7.34 -8.01 11.54
C SER A 242 6.77 -9.42 11.70
N SER A 243 7.52 -10.44 11.33
CA SER A 243 7.17 -11.85 11.57
C SER A 243 6.90 -12.19 13.04
N ARG A 244 7.47 -11.41 13.97
CA ARG A 244 7.21 -11.54 15.41
C ARG A 244 5.83 -11.03 15.83
N GLN A 245 5.26 -10.13 15.06
CA GLN A 245 3.99 -9.46 15.32
C GLN A 245 2.85 -10.04 14.51
N SER A 246 3.13 -10.46 13.27
CA SER A 246 2.15 -11.05 12.36
C SER A 246 1.75 -12.44 12.82
N SER A 247 0.47 -12.78 12.70
CA SER A 247 -0.05 -14.14 12.87
C SER A 247 0.63 -15.10 11.90
N ALA A 248 0.92 -16.33 12.31
CA ALA A 248 1.44 -17.35 11.41
C ALA A 248 0.45 -17.68 10.28
N TRP A 249 -0.85 -17.54 10.53
CA TRP A 249 -1.84 -17.65 9.46
C TRP A 249 -1.61 -16.61 8.36
N ALA A 250 -1.42 -15.36 8.75
CA ALA A 250 -1.15 -14.27 7.80
C ALA A 250 0.19 -14.47 7.07
N GLY A 251 1.26 -14.82 7.80
CA GLY A 251 2.55 -15.12 7.20
C GLY A 251 2.50 -16.26 6.17
N ILE A 252 1.75 -17.33 6.45
CA ILE A 252 1.52 -18.41 5.49
C ILE A 252 0.60 -17.94 4.33
N HIS A 253 -0.41 -17.12 4.63
CA HIS A 253 -1.31 -16.58 3.62
C HIS A 253 -0.54 -15.82 2.52
N TYR A 254 0.47 -15.03 2.87
CA TYR A 254 1.32 -14.34 1.88
C TYR A 254 1.82 -15.29 0.78
N PHE A 255 2.34 -16.45 1.17
CA PHE A 255 2.93 -17.41 0.25
C PHE A 255 1.91 -18.39 -0.36
N ALA A 256 0.87 -18.76 0.38
CA ALA A 256 -0.05 -19.82 -0.02
C ALA A 256 -1.25 -19.33 -0.85
N SER A 257 -1.60 -18.06 -0.80
CA SER A 257 -2.77 -17.52 -1.51
C SER A 257 -2.48 -17.06 -2.94
N ARG A 258 -1.21 -16.86 -3.29
CA ARG A 258 -0.77 -16.46 -4.65
C ARG A 258 -0.54 -17.67 -5.54
N GLU A 259 -0.80 -17.54 -6.83
CA GLU A 259 -0.62 -18.64 -7.79
C GLU A 259 0.87 -18.94 -8.01
N PRO A 260 1.30 -20.24 -8.03
CA PRO A 260 2.72 -20.62 -8.12
C PRO A 260 3.43 -20.19 -9.42
N ASN A 261 2.66 -19.98 -10.49
CA ASN A 261 3.16 -19.64 -11.82
C ASN A 261 2.70 -18.25 -12.24
N GLU A 262 2.61 -17.33 -11.30
CA GLU A 262 2.22 -15.95 -11.56
C GLU A 262 3.19 -15.33 -12.60
N GLN A 263 2.62 -14.70 -13.63
CA GLN A 263 3.41 -14.04 -14.69
C GLN A 263 4.02 -12.71 -14.22
N GLY A 264 3.85 -12.36 -12.95
CA GLY A 264 4.20 -11.11 -12.32
C GLY A 264 2.96 -10.28 -12.00
N PRO A 265 3.08 -9.27 -11.13
CA PRO A 265 1.94 -8.46 -10.74
C PRO A 265 1.44 -7.59 -11.89
N LEU A 266 0.18 -7.19 -11.81
CA LEU A 266 -0.37 -6.13 -12.64
C LEU A 266 0.06 -4.79 -12.04
N THR A 267 0.69 -3.93 -12.84
CA THR A 267 1.17 -2.61 -12.41
C THR A 267 1.19 -1.61 -13.55
N TRP A 268 1.19 -0.35 -13.19
CA TRP A 268 1.22 0.81 -14.11
C TRP A 268 2.15 1.88 -13.51
N PRO A 269 2.65 2.86 -14.28
CA PRO A 269 3.42 3.97 -13.73
C PRO A 269 2.72 4.66 -12.55
N ALA A 270 1.41 4.87 -12.63
CA ALA A 270 0.59 5.43 -11.55
C ALA A 270 0.26 4.43 -10.41
N GLY A 271 0.79 3.20 -10.47
CA GLY A 271 0.37 2.12 -9.58
C GLY A 271 -1.14 1.90 -9.65
N ASN A 272 -1.76 1.56 -8.53
CA ASN A 272 -3.21 1.33 -8.46
C ASN A 272 -4.05 2.60 -8.70
N GLY A 273 -3.44 3.78 -8.74
CA GLY A 273 -4.08 5.01 -9.19
C GLY A 273 -4.65 4.92 -10.60
N TRP A 274 -4.04 4.11 -11.46
CA TRP A 274 -4.55 3.80 -12.80
C TRP A 274 -5.96 3.19 -12.77
N ILE A 275 -6.23 2.31 -11.83
CA ILE A 275 -7.57 1.70 -11.62
C ILE A 275 -8.55 2.76 -11.10
N VAL A 276 -8.11 3.54 -10.11
CA VAL A 276 -8.92 4.62 -9.51
C VAL A 276 -9.36 5.63 -10.55
N GLU A 277 -8.47 6.09 -11.42
CA GLU A 277 -8.79 7.05 -12.48
C GLU A 277 -9.87 6.51 -13.43
N ARG A 278 -9.82 5.23 -13.79
CA ARG A 278 -10.80 4.60 -14.66
C ARG A 278 -12.17 4.41 -13.99
N LEU A 279 -12.17 4.09 -12.70
CA LEU A 279 -13.40 4.07 -11.92
C LEU A 279 -14.00 5.48 -11.80
N LEU A 280 -13.19 6.50 -11.53
CA LEU A 280 -13.65 7.89 -11.46
C LEU A 280 -14.16 8.42 -12.81
N ALA A 281 -13.57 8.00 -13.92
CA ALA A 281 -14.08 8.36 -15.26
C ALA A 281 -15.53 7.89 -15.47
N LYS A 282 -15.91 6.76 -14.87
CA LYS A 282 -17.28 6.22 -14.93
C LYS A 282 -18.19 6.77 -13.83
N LEU A 283 -17.66 7.05 -12.64
CA LEU A 283 -18.41 7.30 -11.42
C LEU A 283 -18.32 8.74 -10.92
N GLY A 284 -17.55 9.60 -11.59
CA GLY A 284 -17.23 10.95 -11.09
C GLY A 284 -18.45 11.81 -10.76
N SER A 285 -19.58 11.62 -11.47
CA SER A 285 -20.84 12.32 -11.19
C SER A 285 -21.45 12.00 -9.81
N TYR A 286 -21.09 10.85 -9.22
CA TYR A 286 -21.58 10.43 -7.90
C TYR A 286 -20.61 10.76 -6.77
N VAL A 287 -19.34 11.08 -7.08
CA VAL A 287 -18.29 11.32 -6.09
C VAL A 287 -18.23 12.80 -5.69
N ARG A 288 -18.19 13.04 -4.38
CA ARG A 288 -18.00 14.37 -3.78
C ARG A 288 -16.72 14.31 -2.95
N THR A 289 -15.68 14.96 -3.44
CA THR A 289 -14.39 15.13 -2.74
C THR A 289 -14.42 16.37 -1.86
N GLY A 290 -13.52 16.48 -0.87
CA GLY A 290 -13.54 17.56 0.10
C GLY A 290 -14.84 17.59 0.93
N ALA A 291 -15.53 16.47 1.06
CA ALA A 291 -16.82 16.32 1.69
C ALA A 291 -16.73 15.43 2.96
N PRO A 292 -16.05 15.88 4.02
CA PRO A 292 -15.93 15.11 5.25
C PRO A 292 -17.30 14.85 5.87
N VAL A 293 -17.59 13.59 6.19
CA VAL A 293 -18.77 13.22 6.98
C VAL A 293 -18.41 13.40 8.46
N LEU A 294 -19.03 14.38 9.09
CA LEU A 294 -18.74 14.79 10.47
C LEU A 294 -19.52 13.97 11.50
N ARG A 295 -20.73 13.55 11.14
CA ARG A 295 -21.64 12.82 12.03
C ARG A 295 -22.61 11.96 11.22
N ILE A 296 -22.88 10.77 11.73
CA ILE A 296 -23.90 9.86 11.25
C ILE A 296 -24.77 9.44 12.43
N HIS A 297 -26.09 9.60 12.30
CA HIS A 297 -27.07 9.19 13.31
C HIS A 297 -28.40 8.78 12.70
N ARG A 298 -29.21 8.10 13.46
CA ARG A 298 -30.58 7.74 13.05
C ARG A 298 -31.53 8.94 13.16
N GLU A 299 -32.31 9.14 12.11
CA GLU A 299 -33.45 10.05 12.10
C GLU A 299 -34.67 9.31 11.59
N GLY A 300 -35.47 8.77 12.51
CA GLY A 300 -36.55 7.83 12.17
C GLY A 300 -36.02 6.55 11.55
N ALA A 301 -36.50 6.19 10.36
CA ALA A 301 -36.09 4.99 9.62
C ALA A 301 -34.81 5.21 8.79
N ARG A 302 -34.33 6.46 8.65
CA ARG A 302 -33.21 6.83 7.80
C ARG A 302 -31.95 7.15 8.60
N TRP A 303 -30.83 7.17 7.91
CA TRP A 303 -29.55 7.68 8.38
C TRP A 303 -29.41 9.14 7.97
N ARG A 304 -29.03 10.01 8.91
CA ARG A 304 -28.58 11.37 8.64
C ARG A 304 -27.06 11.42 8.63
N LEU A 305 -26.49 11.88 7.51
CA LEU A 305 -25.05 12.18 7.39
C LEU A 305 -24.88 13.67 7.30
N THR A 306 -24.14 14.24 8.25
CA THR A 306 -23.81 15.67 8.30
C THR A 306 -22.46 15.93 7.65
N THR A 307 -22.41 16.83 6.67
CA THR A 307 -21.18 17.36 6.08
C THR A 307 -21.14 18.89 6.21
N PRO A 308 -20.01 19.55 5.94
CA PRO A 308 -19.95 21.01 6.04
C PRO A 308 -20.89 21.77 5.10
N ALA A 309 -21.26 21.20 3.96
CA ALA A 309 -22.02 21.88 2.91
C ALA A 309 -23.44 21.32 2.72
N VAL A 310 -23.61 20.01 2.85
CA VAL A 310 -24.88 19.31 2.54
C VAL A 310 -25.12 18.21 3.55
N ASP A 311 -26.31 18.14 4.10
CA ASP A 311 -26.78 16.96 4.85
C ASP A 311 -27.43 15.94 3.91
N TYR A 312 -27.15 14.65 4.13
CA TYR A 312 -27.76 13.57 3.38
C TYR A 312 -28.68 12.74 4.25
N ASP A 313 -29.89 12.48 3.76
CA ASP A 313 -30.81 11.52 4.31
C ASP A 313 -30.74 10.23 3.47
N ALA A 314 -30.14 9.18 4.02
CA ALA A 314 -29.92 7.92 3.31
C ALA A 314 -30.74 6.78 3.91
N ASP A 315 -31.23 5.87 3.07
CA ASP A 315 -31.86 4.64 3.55
C ASP A 315 -30.80 3.63 4.02
N VAL A 316 -29.65 3.62 3.33
CA VAL A 316 -28.53 2.73 3.62
C VAL A 316 -27.22 3.53 3.68
N VAL A 317 -26.33 3.17 4.60
CA VAL A 317 -24.96 3.67 4.67
C VAL A 317 -24.00 2.53 4.33
N ILE A 318 -23.08 2.79 3.42
CA ILE A 318 -21.91 1.95 3.16
C ILE A 318 -20.67 2.69 3.70
N TRP A 319 -20.07 2.15 4.76
CA TRP A 319 -18.88 2.70 5.38
C TRP A 319 -17.64 2.10 4.72
N ALA A 320 -16.96 2.89 3.89
CA ALA A 320 -15.77 2.49 3.13
C ALA A 320 -14.48 3.22 3.60
N ALA A 321 -14.54 3.90 4.74
CA ALA A 321 -13.38 4.44 5.43
C ALA A 321 -12.84 3.43 6.45
N PRO A 322 -11.60 3.61 6.97
CA PRO A 322 -11.04 2.71 7.99
C PRO A 322 -11.99 2.53 9.19
N ALA A 323 -12.09 1.29 9.67
CA ALA A 323 -13.07 0.92 10.69
C ALA A 323 -12.86 1.66 12.02
N PHE A 324 -11.60 2.01 12.36
CA PHE A 324 -11.30 2.76 13.60
C PHE A 324 -11.85 4.20 13.59
N VAL A 325 -12.18 4.75 12.43
CA VAL A 325 -12.77 6.10 12.33
C VAL A 325 -14.27 6.08 12.62
N ALA A 326 -14.97 4.99 12.29
CA ALA A 326 -16.43 4.88 12.43
C ALA A 326 -16.94 5.28 13.82
N PRO A 327 -16.34 4.87 14.97
CA PRO A 327 -16.82 5.23 16.30
C PRO A 327 -16.76 6.73 16.62
N TYR A 328 -15.98 7.51 15.89
CA TYR A 328 -15.91 8.96 16.08
C TYR A 328 -16.99 9.71 15.31
N VAL A 329 -17.50 9.11 14.23
CA VAL A 329 -18.46 9.70 13.30
C VAL A 329 -19.87 9.14 13.48
N VAL A 330 -19.99 7.82 13.72
CA VAL A 330 -21.27 7.10 13.87
C VAL A 330 -21.69 7.04 15.34
N GLU A 331 -22.81 7.66 15.67
CA GLU A 331 -23.25 7.76 17.07
C GLU A 331 -23.48 6.39 17.72
N ASP A 332 -24.10 5.47 17.00
CA ASP A 332 -24.45 4.13 17.49
C ASP A 332 -23.22 3.23 17.70
N LEU A 333 -22.02 3.68 17.29
CA LEU A 333 -20.74 2.99 17.48
C LEU A 333 -19.81 3.66 18.52
N ARG A 334 -20.25 4.73 19.18
CA ARG A 334 -19.42 5.52 20.11
C ARG A 334 -18.77 4.70 21.22
N ASP A 335 -19.44 3.68 21.71
CA ASP A 335 -18.92 2.81 22.79
C ASP A 335 -17.71 1.97 22.34
N ARG A 336 -17.44 1.91 21.04
CA ARG A 336 -16.30 1.20 20.46
C ARG A 336 -15.03 2.04 20.34
N ARG A 337 -15.03 3.32 20.73
CA ARG A 337 -13.87 4.24 20.59
C ARG A 337 -12.59 3.78 21.26
N ASN A 338 -12.70 3.07 22.37
CA ASN A 338 -11.59 2.65 23.21
C ASN A 338 -11.29 1.15 23.13
N ARG A 339 -11.81 0.45 22.13
CA ARG A 339 -11.56 -0.97 21.94
C ARG A 339 -10.38 -1.14 20.98
N PRO A 340 -9.22 -1.65 21.45
CA PRO A 340 -8.01 -1.77 20.64
C PRO A 340 -7.98 -3.05 19.79
N ASP A 341 -9.13 -3.49 19.24
CA ASP A 341 -9.27 -4.79 18.61
C ASP A 341 -8.42 -4.95 17.34
N TYR A 342 -7.99 -3.81 16.77
CA TYR A 342 -7.10 -3.78 15.63
C TYR A 342 -6.02 -2.75 15.80
N THR A 343 -4.81 -3.13 15.42
CA THR A 343 -3.71 -2.20 15.28
C THR A 343 -3.47 -1.90 13.81
N TYR A 344 -3.02 -0.68 13.54
CA TYR A 344 -2.71 -0.24 12.18
C TYR A 344 -1.25 0.12 12.08
N SER A 345 -0.62 -0.28 10.98
CA SER A 345 0.77 0.01 10.69
C SER A 345 0.94 1.45 10.22
N PRO A 346 1.85 2.22 10.82
CA PRO A 346 2.31 3.48 10.27
C PRO A 346 3.31 3.24 9.15
N TRP A 347 3.21 4.04 8.08
CA TRP A 347 4.11 3.98 6.92
C TRP A 347 4.61 5.36 6.53
N LEU A 348 5.83 5.39 6.02
CA LEU A 348 6.37 6.48 5.24
C LEU A 348 6.51 6.01 3.80
N THR A 349 5.97 6.77 2.86
CA THR A 349 6.27 6.59 1.45
C THR A 349 6.86 7.89 0.90
N ALA A 350 7.72 7.79 -0.10
CA ALA A 350 8.29 8.97 -0.71
C ALA A 350 8.55 8.78 -2.19
N ASN A 351 8.23 9.80 -2.98
CA ASN A 351 8.56 9.83 -4.39
C ASN A 351 9.82 10.67 -4.60
N LEU A 352 10.87 10.03 -5.10
CA LEU A 352 12.16 10.63 -5.40
C LEU A 352 12.27 10.86 -6.91
N THR A 353 12.46 12.10 -7.33
CA THR A 353 12.78 12.43 -8.73
C THR A 353 14.30 12.43 -8.90
N LEU A 354 14.77 11.57 -9.78
CA LEU A 354 16.19 11.42 -10.11
C LEU A 354 16.49 12.06 -11.46
N GLU A 355 17.49 12.92 -11.51
CA GLU A 355 17.97 13.56 -12.75
C GLU A 355 18.93 12.65 -13.54
N ARG A 356 19.44 11.63 -12.91
CA ARG A 356 20.24 10.56 -13.49
C ARG A 356 20.15 9.30 -12.63
N TRP A 357 20.43 8.17 -13.23
CA TRP A 357 20.56 6.92 -12.49
C TRP A 357 21.85 6.91 -11.65
N PRO A 358 21.81 6.34 -10.42
CA PRO A 358 23.01 6.12 -9.64
C PRO A 358 23.89 5.03 -10.27
N ALA A 359 25.17 5.02 -9.88
CA ALA A 359 26.08 3.95 -10.28
C ALA A 359 25.70 2.63 -9.59
N GLU A 360 25.58 1.56 -10.36
CA GLU A 360 25.14 0.25 -9.87
C GLU A 360 26.11 -0.86 -10.25
N ARG A 361 26.09 -1.96 -9.48
CA ARG A 361 26.82 -3.20 -9.75
C ARG A 361 25.89 -4.40 -9.66
N GLY A 362 26.13 -5.41 -10.49
CA GLY A 362 25.39 -6.66 -10.49
C GLY A 362 24.18 -6.62 -11.41
N PHE A 363 23.08 -7.16 -10.98
CA PHE A 363 21.85 -7.31 -11.76
C PHE A 363 21.23 -5.93 -12.11
N PRO A 364 20.75 -5.73 -13.34
CA PRO A 364 20.19 -4.44 -13.77
C PRO A 364 18.99 -4.00 -12.96
N ALA A 365 18.65 -2.70 -13.03
CA ALA A 365 17.50 -2.12 -12.36
C ALA A 365 16.22 -2.90 -12.68
N ALA A 366 15.47 -3.27 -11.64
CA ALA A 366 14.20 -3.95 -11.72
C ALA A 366 13.05 -2.99 -11.38
N TRP A 367 11.83 -3.47 -11.54
CA TRP A 367 10.68 -2.75 -11.06
C TRP A 367 10.71 -2.59 -9.53
N ASP A 368 10.91 -3.68 -8.78
CA ASP A 368 11.07 -3.69 -7.33
C ASP A 368 12.54 -3.94 -6.94
N ASN A 369 13.05 -3.15 -5.99
CA ASN A 369 14.47 -3.09 -5.65
C ASN A 369 14.63 -3.08 -4.13
N VAL A 370 14.97 -4.22 -3.57
CA VAL A 370 15.04 -4.44 -2.12
C VAL A 370 16.49 -4.46 -1.64
N ILE A 371 16.75 -3.87 -0.48
CA ILE A 371 18.06 -3.87 0.16
C ILE A 371 18.02 -4.86 1.33
N TYR A 372 18.85 -5.91 1.26
CA TYR A 372 18.94 -6.91 2.32
C TYR A 372 19.28 -6.26 3.66
N ASP A 373 18.57 -6.69 4.71
CA ASP A 373 18.77 -6.19 6.09
C ASP A 373 18.61 -4.66 6.24
N SER A 374 17.81 -4.05 5.35
CA SER A 374 17.35 -2.67 5.50
C SER A 374 16.15 -2.56 6.42
N PRO A 375 16.01 -1.47 7.22
CA PRO A 375 14.76 -1.15 7.91
C PRO A 375 13.64 -0.79 6.92
N GLY A 376 13.98 -0.19 5.76
CA GLY A 376 13.05 0.08 4.67
C GLY A 376 12.67 -1.18 3.90
N LEU A 377 11.70 -1.04 3.01
CA LEU A 377 11.26 -2.10 2.09
C LEU A 377 11.87 -1.94 0.69
N GLY A 378 12.76 -0.96 0.50
CA GLY A 378 13.30 -0.65 -0.80
C GLY A 378 12.46 0.36 -1.57
N TYR A 379 12.48 0.24 -2.90
CA TYR A 379 11.78 1.18 -3.78
C TYR A 379 11.31 0.53 -5.08
N VAL A 380 10.20 1.01 -5.62
CA VAL A 380 9.76 0.67 -6.97
C VAL A 380 10.11 1.78 -7.96
N VAL A 381 10.37 1.40 -9.20
CA VAL A 381 10.72 2.32 -10.29
C VAL A 381 9.47 2.62 -11.11
N ALA A 382 8.92 3.83 -10.98
CA ALA A 382 7.69 4.22 -11.67
C ALA A 382 7.84 4.23 -13.21
N THR A 383 9.03 4.54 -13.71
CA THR A 383 9.31 4.52 -15.17
C THR A 383 9.55 3.11 -15.73
N HIS A 384 9.58 2.07 -14.92
CA HIS A 384 9.87 0.69 -15.37
C HIS A 384 8.86 0.19 -16.42
N GLN A 385 7.58 0.56 -16.28
CA GLN A 385 6.51 0.24 -17.24
C GLN A 385 6.48 1.19 -18.45
N SER A 386 7.47 2.06 -18.60
CA SER A 386 7.61 2.94 -19.76
C SER A 386 8.08 2.13 -20.97
N LEU A 387 7.56 2.51 -22.16
CA LEU A 387 8.02 1.93 -23.42
C LEU A 387 9.21 2.71 -24.03
N ARG A 388 9.82 3.63 -23.29
CA ARG A 388 10.98 4.38 -23.76
C ARG A 388 12.22 3.50 -23.73
N THR A 389 13.04 3.62 -24.78
CA THR A 389 14.26 2.82 -24.92
C THR A 389 15.36 3.25 -23.95
N VAL A 390 15.41 4.53 -23.59
CA VAL A 390 16.37 5.12 -22.66
C VAL A 390 15.63 6.06 -21.72
N GLU A 391 15.77 5.82 -20.43
CA GLU A 391 15.27 6.70 -19.38
C GLU A 391 16.47 7.39 -18.71
N GLU A 392 16.70 8.67 -19.03
CA GLU A 392 17.76 9.49 -18.39
C GLU A 392 17.33 9.88 -16.96
N ARG A 393 16.05 10.22 -16.79
CA ARG A 393 15.43 10.63 -15.52
C ARG A 393 14.42 9.57 -15.11
N THR A 394 14.24 9.40 -13.80
CA THR A 394 13.26 8.43 -13.27
C THR A 394 12.60 8.93 -11.99
N VAL A 395 11.52 8.26 -11.58
CA VAL A 395 10.90 8.45 -10.27
C VAL A 395 10.94 7.12 -9.54
N TRP A 396 11.48 7.14 -8.31
CA TRP A 396 11.46 6.00 -7.40
C TRP A 396 10.46 6.25 -6.29
N THR A 397 9.64 5.27 -5.98
CA THR A 397 8.76 5.30 -4.81
C THR A 397 9.36 4.43 -3.71
N TYR A 398 9.85 5.07 -2.67
CA TYR A 398 10.45 4.42 -1.49
C TYR A 398 9.38 4.09 -0.47
N TYR A 399 9.55 2.97 0.25
CA TYR A 399 8.63 2.48 1.27
C TYR A 399 9.34 2.14 2.57
N HIS A 400 8.73 2.55 3.69
CA HIS A 400 9.14 2.14 5.02
C HIS A 400 7.91 1.87 5.89
N ALA A 401 7.72 0.59 6.27
CA ALA A 401 6.79 0.18 7.31
C ALA A 401 7.54 0.15 8.63
N PHE A 402 7.17 0.96 9.61
CA PHE A 402 7.87 1.07 10.91
C PHE A 402 7.59 -0.15 11.81
N ALA A 403 7.91 -1.35 11.31
CA ALA A 403 7.67 -2.61 12.02
C ALA A 403 8.61 -2.83 13.22
N GLU A 404 9.70 -2.08 13.28
CA GLU A 404 10.67 -2.07 14.40
C GLU A 404 10.20 -1.27 15.62
N LEU A 405 9.18 -0.42 15.45
CA LEU A 405 8.58 0.39 16.51
C LEU A 405 7.17 -0.11 16.87
N THR A 406 6.67 0.30 18.03
CA THR A 406 5.23 0.19 18.25
C THR A 406 4.48 1.17 17.34
N PRO A 407 3.24 0.87 16.93
CA PRO A 407 2.46 1.78 16.08
C PRO A 407 2.33 3.19 16.66
N GLU A 408 2.23 3.31 17.99
CA GLU A 408 2.13 4.60 18.71
C GLU A 408 3.43 5.39 18.63
N GLN A 409 4.58 4.71 18.81
CA GLN A 409 5.90 5.33 18.68
C GLN A 409 6.13 5.83 17.27
N ALA A 410 5.87 4.98 16.26
CA ALA A 410 6.03 5.34 14.86
C ALA A 410 5.12 6.50 14.43
N ARG A 411 3.84 6.52 14.86
CA ARG A 411 2.94 7.65 14.61
C ARG A 411 3.45 8.95 15.23
N ARG A 412 4.05 8.87 16.42
CA ARG A 412 4.64 10.04 17.08
C ARG A 412 5.83 10.56 16.27
N GLU A 413 6.74 9.68 15.84
CA GLU A 413 7.89 10.07 15.00
C GLU A 413 7.41 10.72 13.69
N LEU A 414 6.43 10.11 13.00
CA LEU A 414 5.85 10.67 11.77
C LEU A 414 5.24 12.06 11.97
N ALA A 415 4.67 12.33 13.15
CA ALA A 415 4.01 13.59 13.44
C ALA A 415 4.99 14.71 13.81
N ILE A 416 6.09 14.41 14.54
CA ILE A 416 6.98 15.43 15.11
C ILE A 416 8.22 15.73 14.27
N ARG A 417 8.67 14.79 13.43
CA ARG A 417 9.86 14.99 12.60
C ARG A 417 9.54 15.85 11.39
N ASP A 418 10.48 16.74 11.04
CA ASP A 418 10.39 17.57 9.87
C ASP A 418 10.74 16.82 8.57
N TRP A 419 10.51 17.46 7.45
CA TRP A 419 10.80 16.91 6.14
C TRP A 419 12.30 16.63 5.94
N ALA A 420 13.18 17.48 6.46
CA ALA A 420 14.63 17.32 6.32
C ALA A 420 15.13 16.03 7.00
N HIS A 421 14.56 15.70 8.18
CA HIS A 421 14.84 14.44 8.85
C HIS A 421 14.46 13.24 7.99
N TRP A 422 13.25 13.24 7.39
CA TRP A 422 12.81 12.11 6.55
C TRP A 422 13.55 12.04 5.23
N ARG A 423 13.87 13.17 4.61
CA ARG A 423 14.77 13.22 3.44
C ARG A 423 16.09 12.50 3.73
N ASP A 424 16.73 12.84 4.83
CA ASP A 424 18.03 12.27 5.17
C ASP A 424 17.92 10.79 5.56
N HIS A 425 16.90 10.40 6.31
CA HIS A 425 16.60 9.02 6.63
C HIS A 425 16.47 8.14 5.36
N ILE A 426 15.69 8.59 4.37
CA ILE A 426 15.49 7.89 3.09
C ILE A 426 16.81 7.78 2.32
N LEU A 427 17.55 8.89 2.21
CA LEU A 427 18.78 8.92 1.46
C LEU A 427 19.90 8.11 2.12
N ASP A 428 19.95 8.04 3.45
CA ASP A 428 20.91 7.21 4.19
C ASP A 428 20.63 5.72 4.00
N ASP A 429 19.37 5.33 3.98
CA ASP A 429 19.00 3.93 3.70
C ASP A 429 19.33 3.55 2.25
N LEU A 430 18.95 4.37 1.27
CA LEU A 430 19.25 4.13 -0.13
C LEU A 430 20.77 4.19 -0.43
N ALA A 431 21.55 4.98 0.30
CA ALA A 431 23.00 5.08 0.12
C ALA A 431 23.74 3.76 0.41
N ARG A 432 23.12 2.81 1.10
CA ARG A 432 23.65 1.45 1.32
C ARG A 432 23.88 0.72 0.00
N ALA A 433 22.97 0.90 -0.96
CA ALA A 433 23.07 0.31 -2.29
C ALA A 433 23.51 1.31 -3.36
N HIS A 434 23.29 2.60 -3.15
CA HIS A 434 23.54 3.68 -4.09
C HIS A 434 24.36 4.81 -3.42
N PRO A 435 25.69 4.66 -3.26
CA PRO A 435 26.50 5.64 -2.52
C PRO A 435 26.45 7.07 -3.08
N ASP A 436 26.09 7.23 -4.37
CA ASP A 436 25.98 8.52 -5.06
C ASP A 436 24.53 9.02 -5.18
N ILE A 437 23.59 8.44 -4.46
CA ILE A 437 22.14 8.77 -4.57
C ILE A 437 21.85 10.26 -4.32
N ARG A 438 22.57 10.89 -3.38
CA ARG A 438 22.40 12.32 -3.06
C ARG A 438 22.76 13.25 -4.23
N ASP A 439 23.63 12.81 -5.14
CA ASP A 439 23.98 13.53 -6.36
C ASP A 439 23.02 13.27 -7.52
N CYS A 440 22.15 12.27 -7.40
CA CYS A 440 21.19 11.86 -8.42
C CYS A 440 19.82 12.48 -8.19
N VAL A 441 19.41 12.64 -6.94
CA VAL A 441 18.06 13.10 -6.56
C VAL A 441 17.97 14.62 -6.61
N SER A 442 16.92 15.13 -7.24
CA SER A 442 16.59 16.56 -7.27
C SER A 442 15.40 16.93 -6.37
N ARG A 443 14.48 15.97 -6.14
CA ARG A 443 13.25 16.23 -5.37
C ARG A 443 12.84 14.99 -4.57
N ILE A 444 12.31 15.21 -3.37
CA ILE A 444 11.70 14.18 -2.52
C ILE A 444 10.38 14.71 -1.97
N ASP A 445 9.27 14.09 -2.36
CA ASP A 445 7.95 14.36 -1.81
C ASP A 445 7.55 13.20 -0.88
N VAL A 446 7.18 13.51 0.35
CA VAL A 446 6.97 12.54 1.43
C VAL A 446 5.50 12.48 1.82
N LEU A 447 4.93 11.28 1.82
CA LEU A 447 3.61 10.97 2.35
C LEU A 447 3.73 10.22 3.69
N ARG A 448 3.04 10.70 4.72
CA ARG A 448 2.99 10.08 6.05
C ARG A 448 1.64 9.41 6.26
N LEU A 449 1.65 8.14 6.54
CA LEU A 449 0.44 7.35 6.76
C LEU A 449 0.46 6.77 8.19
N GLY A 450 -0.19 7.44 9.14
CA GLY A 450 -0.23 6.98 10.54
C GLY A 450 -1.02 5.68 10.76
N HIS A 451 -1.92 5.34 9.85
CA HIS A 451 -2.80 4.17 9.90
C HIS A 451 -2.97 3.58 8.50
N ALA A 452 -1.86 3.23 7.85
CA ALA A 452 -1.85 2.82 6.45
C ALA A 452 -2.56 1.48 6.22
N MET A 453 -2.27 0.49 7.06
CA MET A 453 -2.70 -0.90 6.88
C MET A 453 -3.11 -1.50 8.22
N ILE A 454 -4.23 -2.24 8.22
CA ILE A 454 -4.59 -3.10 9.36
C ILE A 454 -3.56 -4.22 9.49
N ARG A 455 -3.19 -4.56 10.73
CA ARG A 455 -2.18 -5.58 11.02
C ARG A 455 -2.83 -6.88 11.46
N PRO A 456 -2.64 -7.99 10.74
CA PRO A 456 -3.13 -9.31 11.14
C PRO A 456 -2.24 -9.90 12.25
N THR A 457 -2.38 -9.39 13.47
CA THR A 457 -1.63 -9.87 14.64
C THR A 457 -2.18 -11.19 15.16
N VAL A 458 -1.45 -11.85 16.08
CA VAL A 458 -1.90 -13.12 16.68
C VAL A 458 -3.31 -13.00 17.25
N GLY A 459 -4.19 -13.92 16.87
CA GLY A 459 -5.58 -13.97 17.34
C GLY A 459 -6.57 -13.11 16.51
N PHE A 460 -6.11 -12.46 15.44
CA PHE A 460 -6.97 -11.54 14.67
C PHE A 460 -8.19 -12.23 14.00
N LEU A 461 -8.06 -13.50 13.62
CA LEU A 461 -9.17 -14.25 13.00
C LEU A 461 -10.31 -14.52 13.98
N SER A 462 -9.97 -14.81 15.23
CA SER A 462 -10.91 -15.17 16.28
C SER A 462 -11.25 -14.02 17.21
N ALA A 463 -10.75 -12.80 16.97
CA ALA A 463 -11.01 -11.63 17.80
C ALA A 463 -12.52 -11.38 17.94
N PRO A 464 -13.06 -11.30 19.20
CA PRO A 464 -14.51 -11.16 19.42
C PRO A 464 -15.06 -9.84 18.85
N ASP A 465 -14.26 -8.80 18.86
CA ASP A 465 -14.63 -7.46 18.37
C ASP A 465 -14.18 -7.19 16.94
N ARG A 466 -13.94 -8.25 16.16
CA ARG A 466 -13.59 -8.14 14.74
C ARG A 466 -14.56 -7.23 13.98
N VAL A 467 -14.08 -6.52 12.97
CA VAL A 467 -14.92 -5.70 12.10
C VAL A 467 -15.97 -6.58 11.42
N HIS A 468 -17.24 -6.30 11.69
CA HIS A 468 -18.35 -6.99 11.06
C HIS A 468 -18.74 -6.28 9.77
N SER A 469 -19.11 -7.04 8.74
CA SER A 469 -19.60 -6.49 7.46
C SER A 469 -20.88 -5.66 7.66
N SER A 470 -21.74 -6.04 8.61
CA SER A 470 -22.99 -5.32 8.93
C SER A 470 -23.12 -5.14 10.45
N PRO A 471 -22.50 -4.10 11.05
CA PRO A 471 -22.53 -3.88 12.49
C PRO A 471 -23.85 -3.29 12.99
N LEU A 472 -24.63 -2.64 12.13
CA LEU A 472 -25.91 -2.00 12.44
C LEU A 472 -26.91 -2.25 11.30
N PRO A 473 -28.24 -2.18 11.54
CA PRO A 473 -29.23 -2.32 10.48
C PRO A 473 -29.03 -1.31 9.36
N ARG A 474 -29.02 -1.75 8.09
CA ARG A 474 -28.82 -0.91 6.89
C ARG A 474 -27.51 -0.09 6.93
N PHE A 475 -26.48 -0.66 7.58
CA PHE A 475 -25.14 -0.10 7.66
C PHE A 475 -24.11 -1.19 7.37
N PHE A 476 -23.34 -1.05 6.31
CA PHE A 476 -22.41 -2.06 5.82
C PHE A 476 -20.98 -1.53 5.74
N HIS A 477 -20.00 -2.34 6.13
CA HIS A 477 -18.59 -2.01 5.93
C HIS A 477 -18.12 -2.49 4.55
N ALA A 478 -17.50 -1.59 3.80
CA ALA A 478 -16.89 -1.81 2.49
C ALA A 478 -15.38 -1.53 2.52
N HIS A 479 -14.65 -2.19 3.42
CA HIS A 479 -13.23 -1.94 3.65
C HIS A 479 -12.48 -3.25 3.89
N SER A 480 -11.20 -3.30 3.50
CA SER A 480 -10.32 -4.45 3.76
C SER A 480 -10.14 -4.80 5.25
N ASP A 481 -10.45 -3.88 6.16
CA ASP A 481 -10.47 -4.13 7.61
C ASP A 481 -11.40 -5.29 8.00
N VAL A 482 -12.46 -5.55 7.22
CA VAL A 482 -13.37 -6.69 7.45
C VAL A 482 -12.63 -8.02 7.34
N SER A 483 -11.67 -8.12 6.45
CA SER A 483 -10.78 -9.27 6.31
C SER A 483 -9.62 -9.27 7.32
N GLY A 484 -9.16 -8.08 7.72
CA GLY A 484 -7.93 -7.90 8.49
C GLY A 484 -6.67 -7.95 7.62
N LEU A 485 -6.81 -7.83 6.29
CA LEU A 485 -5.74 -7.86 5.28
C LEU A 485 -5.90 -6.66 4.36
N SER A 486 -4.88 -5.80 4.26
CA SER A 486 -4.94 -4.56 3.49
C SER A 486 -4.57 -4.78 2.01
N LEU A 487 -5.26 -5.68 1.32
CA LEU A 487 -5.08 -5.98 -0.09
C LEU A 487 -6.15 -5.26 -0.95
N PHE A 488 -5.82 -4.98 -2.21
CA PHE A 488 -6.75 -4.40 -3.18
C PHE A 488 -8.00 -5.27 -3.34
N GLU A 489 -7.80 -6.57 -3.50
CA GLU A 489 -8.85 -7.55 -3.74
C GLU A 489 -9.80 -7.67 -2.55
N GLU A 490 -9.28 -7.57 -1.33
CA GLU A 490 -10.11 -7.57 -0.11
C GLU A 490 -11.00 -6.32 -0.04
N ALA A 491 -10.42 -5.14 -0.32
CA ALA A 491 -11.18 -3.90 -0.34
C ALA A 491 -12.26 -3.91 -1.43
N GLN A 492 -11.91 -4.39 -2.62
CA GLN A 492 -12.82 -4.52 -3.75
C GLN A 492 -13.94 -5.52 -3.46
N TYR A 493 -13.61 -6.69 -2.92
CA TYR A 493 -14.58 -7.71 -2.54
C TYR A 493 -15.62 -7.19 -1.53
N HIS A 494 -15.15 -6.56 -0.44
CA HIS A 494 -16.06 -6.01 0.57
C HIS A 494 -16.87 -4.82 0.03
N GLY A 495 -16.32 -4.04 -0.89
CA GLY A 495 -17.07 -3.01 -1.60
C GLY A 495 -18.23 -3.57 -2.38
N VAL A 496 -17.97 -4.58 -3.20
CA VAL A 496 -19.01 -5.26 -4.00
C VAL A 496 -20.06 -5.93 -3.12
N MET A 497 -19.64 -6.65 -2.07
CA MET A 497 -20.56 -7.32 -1.16
C MET A 497 -21.46 -6.34 -0.42
N ALA A 498 -20.92 -5.24 0.10
CA ALA A 498 -21.70 -4.20 0.77
C ALA A 498 -22.75 -3.58 -0.18
N ALA A 499 -22.39 -3.35 -1.44
CA ALA A 499 -23.33 -2.86 -2.45
C ALA A 499 -24.46 -3.86 -2.72
N ARG A 500 -24.14 -5.15 -2.84
CA ARG A 500 -25.12 -6.20 -3.05
C ARG A 500 -26.08 -6.34 -1.87
N GLU A 501 -25.56 -6.31 -0.65
CA GLU A 501 -26.38 -6.35 0.56
C GLU A 501 -27.27 -5.10 0.69
N ALA A 502 -26.76 -3.92 0.30
CA ALA A 502 -27.51 -2.68 0.28
C ALA A 502 -28.73 -2.73 -0.67
N LEU A 503 -28.63 -3.46 -1.77
CA LEU A 503 -29.74 -3.63 -2.74
C LEU A 503 -30.82 -4.62 -2.28
N LEU A 504 -30.59 -5.37 -1.20
CA LEU A 504 -31.55 -6.36 -0.65
C LEU A 504 -32.44 -5.80 0.46
N VAL A 505 -32.17 -4.60 0.96
CA VAL A 505 -32.83 -3.96 2.12
C VAL A 505 -33.42 -2.61 1.76
#